data_a49e28b33f788f8f85c2c5694b891228
#
_entry.id   a49e28b33f788f8f85c2c5694b891228
#
_cell.length_a   1.000
_cell.length_b   1.000
_cell.length_c   1.000
_cell.angle_alpha   90.00
_cell.angle_beta   90.00
_cell.angle_gamma   90.00
#
_symmetry.space_group_name_H-M   'P 1'
#
loop_
_entity.id
_entity.type
_entity.pdbx_description
1 polymer ?
#
loop_
_entity_poly.entity_id
_entity_poly.type
_entity_poly.pdbx_seq_one_letter_code
_entity_poly.pdbx_strand_id
1 'polypeptide(L)'
;WISLELEKEFDSSTNMHLDLEFNTYDQDHAVPVIQEAYINHYTRYFDWRFGKQMVSWGSAYKINPTSYFNPYDLTTLTPLEKRLGVIGAQTTYYGPARSEWSLVFTPFYKQHLIPNDAREALIRSYMKSTIKDLNASLPSLIHIVPDTGNPVIMREPERLVENSQGGFQITKRGLLGLDVSVSGYHGRDRLPVVNEDKTVSSLRLAPMGPLPVDS
;
A
#
# COMPACT_ATOMS: atom_id res chain seq x y z
N TRP A 1 -7.13 -1.76 21.47
CA TRP A 1 -5.72 -1.50 21.13
C TRP A 1 -5.14 -0.50 22.14
N ILE A 2 -3.84 -0.62 22.42
CA ILE A 2 -3.07 0.26 23.31
C ILE A 2 -1.91 0.78 22.48
N SER A 3 -1.61 2.07 22.52
CA SER A 3 -0.41 2.65 21.92
C SER A 3 0.55 3.13 23.02
N LEU A 4 1.83 2.97 22.76
CA LEU A 4 2.93 3.48 23.58
C LEU A 4 3.81 4.36 22.71
N GLU A 5 3.83 5.65 23.03
CA GLU A 5 4.67 6.64 22.35
C GLU A 5 5.84 7.00 23.25
N LEU A 6 7.04 6.93 22.70
CA LEU A 6 8.27 7.28 23.38
C LEU A 6 9.03 8.32 22.57
N GLU A 7 9.39 9.39 23.22
CA GLU A 7 10.26 10.42 22.67
C GLU A 7 11.55 10.55 23.49
N LYS A 8 12.67 10.70 22.81
CA LYS A 8 13.95 10.94 23.46
C LYS A 8 14.74 11.99 22.71
N GLU A 9 15.11 13.05 23.40
CA GLU A 9 16.07 14.05 22.95
C GLU A 9 17.49 13.58 23.28
N PHE A 10 18.38 13.59 22.29
CA PHE A 10 19.81 13.30 22.47
C PHE A 10 20.60 14.59 22.68
N ASP A 11 20.25 15.61 21.94
CA ASP A 11 20.77 16.97 22.02
C ASP A 11 19.73 17.98 21.49
N SER A 12 20.08 19.25 21.43
CA SER A 12 19.17 20.33 20.96
C SER A 12 18.76 20.24 19.49
N SER A 13 19.40 19.37 18.74
CA SER A 13 19.20 19.20 17.28
C SER A 13 18.79 17.81 16.87
N THR A 14 18.81 16.84 17.79
CA THR A 14 18.56 15.43 17.45
C THR A 14 17.60 14.79 18.44
N ASN A 15 16.51 14.24 17.95
CA ASN A 15 15.57 13.46 18.73
C ASN A 15 15.18 12.15 18.04
N MET A 16 14.66 11.22 18.82
CA MET A 16 14.09 9.96 18.38
C MET A 16 12.62 9.89 18.78
N HIS A 17 11.82 9.34 17.90
CA HIS A 17 10.41 9.03 18.13
C HIS A 17 10.17 7.54 17.89
N LEU A 18 9.40 6.91 18.77
CA LEU A 18 8.98 5.51 18.65
C LEU A 18 7.50 5.40 19.04
N ASP A 19 6.67 4.94 18.12
CA ASP A 19 5.27 4.61 18.34
C ASP A 19 5.05 3.10 18.17
N LEU A 20 4.62 2.47 19.26
CA LEU A 20 4.30 1.04 19.36
C LEU A 20 2.81 0.88 19.56
N GLU A 21 2.17 0.11 18.72
CA GLU A 21 0.78 -0.27 18.85
C GLU A 21 0.65 -1.74 19.22
N PHE A 22 -0.13 -2.03 20.26
CA PHE A 22 -0.45 -3.39 20.68
C PHE A 22 -1.87 -3.74 20.20
N ASN A 23 -1.95 -4.64 19.24
CA ASN A 23 -3.21 -5.13 18.71
C ASN A 23 -3.69 -6.35 19.49
N THR A 24 -4.89 -6.26 20.04
CA THR A 24 -5.54 -7.34 20.81
C THR A 24 -6.60 -8.07 19.98
N TYR A 25 -6.48 -8.09 18.66
CA TYR A 25 -7.45 -8.74 17.78
C TYR A 25 -7.50 -10.26 17.90
N ASP A 26 -6.42 -10.87 18.35
CA ASP A 26 -6.38 -12.28 18.70
C ASP A 26 -6.46 -12.38 20.23
N GLN A 27 -7.47 -13.07 20.74
CA GLN A 27 -7.76 -13.10 22.20
C GLN A 27 -6.63 -13.68 23.05
N ASP A 28 -5.61 -14.29 22.42
CA ASP A 28 -4.53 -14.97 23.12
C ASP A 28 -3.16 -14.28 23.05
N HIS A 29 -2.89 -13.38 22.09
CA HIS A 29 -1.58 -12.76 21.95
C HIS A 29 -1.64 -11.30 21.44
N ALA A 30 -1.22 -10.37 22.27
CA ALA A 30 -0.97 -9.00 21.83
C ALA A 30 0.39 -8.92 21.11
N VAL A 31 0.38 -8.79 19.80
CA VAL A 31 1.63 -8.61 19.04
C VAL A 31 1.92 -7.12 18.91
N PRO A 32 3.08 -6.64 19.38
CA PRO A 32 3.47 -5.25 19.21
C PRO A 32 3.79 -4.96 17.75
N VAL A 33 3.21 -3.89 17.23
CA VAL A 33 3.47 -3.38 15.88
C VAL A 33 4.12 -2.01 16.00
N ILE A 34 5.31 -1.85 15.45
CA ILE A 34 5.94 -0.54 15.36
C ILE A 34 5.19 0.24 14.28
N GLN A 35 4.51 1.33 14.63
CA GLN A 35 3.87 2.23 13.68
C GLN A 35 4.88 3.22 13.14
N GLU A 36 5.60 3.89 14.01
CA GLU A 36 6.68 4.81 13.66
C GLU A 36 7.93 4.54 14.52
N ALA A 37 9.09 4.67 13.93
CA ALA A 37 10.38 4.61 14.60
C ALA A 37 11.40 5.38 13.76
N TYR A 38 11.67 6.62 14.12
CA TYR A 38 12.54 7.49 13.35
C TYR A 38 13.40 8.39 14.23
N ILE A 39 14.47 8.90 13.63
CA ILE A 39 15.34 9.93 14.18
C ILE A 39 15.18 11.19 13.36
N ASN A 40 14.98 12.31 14.03
CA ASN A 40 15.05 13.63 13.44
C ASN A 40 16.40 14.27 13.76
N HIS A 41 16.94 14.98 12.78
CA HIS A 41 18.09 15.85 12.97
C HIS A 41 17.83 17.20 12.32
N TYR A 42 17.90 18.25 13.12
CA TYR A 42 17.58 19.62 12.72
C TYR A 42 18.85 20.43 12.52
N THR A 43 18.96 21.11 11.42
CA THR A 43 20.02 22.08 11.17
C THR A 43 19.40 23.46 10.90
N ARG A 44 20.21 24.47 10.67
CA ARG A 44 19.71 25.84 10.44
C ARG A 44 18.74 25.95 9.24
N TYR A 45 18.92 25.15 8.22
CA TYR A 45 18.17 25.22 6.97
C TYR A 45 17.50 23.92 6.56
N PHE A 46 17.88 22.79 7.18
CA PHE A 46 17.41 21.48 6.83
C PHE A 46 16.94 20.71 8.05
N ASP A 47 15.81 20.05 7.89
CA ASP A 47 15.37 18.99 8.77
C ASP A 47 15.56 17.66 8.04
N TRP A 48 16.07 16.69 8.76
CA TRP A 48 16.30 15.33 8.28
C TRP A 48 15.51 14.38 9.15
N ARG A 49 14.86 13.43 8.53
CA ARG A 49 14.19 12.33 9.22
C ARG A 49 14.54 11.01 8.57
N PHE A 50 14.97 10.04 9.39
CA PHE A 50 15.36 8.71 8.94
C PHE A 50 14.68 7.65 9.78
N GLY A 51 14.10 6.64 9.15
CA GLY A 51 13.45 5.53 9.82
C GLY A 51 12.09 5.21 9.29
N LYS A 52 11.30 4.48 10.10
CA LYS A 52 9.92 4.17 9.79
C LYS A 52 9.04 5.35 10.20
N GLN A 53 8.39 5.96 9.23
CA GLN A 53 7.69 7.23 9.40
C GLN A 53 6.42 7.30 8.57
N MET A 54 5.48 8.12 9.01
CA MET A 54 4.37 8.56 8.18
C MET A 54 4.75 9.84 7.45
N VAL A 55 4.66 9.78 6.12
CA VAL A 55 4.87 10.95 5.26
C VAL A 55 3.52 11.59 4.99
N SER A 56 3.27 12.75 5.57
CA SER A 56 2.02 13.45 5.38
C SER A 56 2.23 14.70 4.52
N TRP A 57 1.72 14.66 3.29
CA TRP A 57 1.66 15.81 2.41
C TRP A 57 0.21 16.28 2.25
N GLY A 58 0.01 17.59 2.25
CA GLY A 58 -1.31 18.20 2.18
C GLY A 58 -2.04 18.27 3.53
N SER A 59 -3.14 19.01 3.54
CA SER A 59 -3.92 19.35 4.72
C SER A 59 -5.32 18.71 4.77
N ALA A 60 -5.63 17.81 3.83
CA ALA A 60 -6.94 17.19 3.79
C ALA A 60 -7.12 16.22 4.98
N TYR A 61 -8.23 16.40 5.70
CA TYR A 61 -8.58 15.55 6.84
C TYR A 61 -9.15 14.21 6.37
N LYS A 62 -8.75 13.11 6.99
CA LYS A 62 -9.17 11.71 6.76
C LYS A 62 -8.75 11.15 5.40
N ILE A 63 -9.25 11.67 4.30
CA ILE A 63 -8.88 11.23 2.95
C ILE A 63 -7.95 12.27 2.34
N ASN A 64 -6.66 11.96 2.37
CA ASN A 64 -5.64 12.86 1.82
C ASN A 64 -5.10 12.28 0.51
N PRO A 65 -5.51 12.81 -0.66
CA PRO A 65 -5.11 12.31 -1.96
C PRO A 65 -3.63 12.51 -2.27
N THR A 66 -2.95 13.39 -1.52
CA THR A 66 -1.53 13.67 -1.70
C THR A 66 -0.61 12.83 -0.81
N SER A 67 -1.17 11.91 -0.02
CA SER A 67 -0.39 10.99 0.81
C SER A 67 -0.01 9.73 0.04
N TYR A 68 0.93 9.85 -0.88
CA TYR A 68 1.34 8.77 -1.80
C TYR A 68 2.21 7.69 -1.15
N PHE A 69 2.94 8.01 -0.08
CA PHE A 69 3.96 7.11 0.49
C PHE A 69 3.41 6.08 1.48
N ASN A 70 2.30 6.36 2.13
CA ASN A 70 1.79 5.54 3.21
C ASN A 70 0.70 4.58 2.73
N PRO A 71 0.88 3.25 2.85
CA PRO A 71 -0.18 2.30 2.57
C PRO A 71 -1.29 2.40 3.60
N TYR A 72 -2.50 2.05 3.19
CA TYR A 72 -3.64 1.92 4.09
C TYR A 72 -3.64 0.57 4.80
N ASP A 73 -4.11 0.57 6.03
CA ASP A 73 -4.52 -0.62 6.74
C ASP A 73 -6.04 -0.80 6.59
N LEU A 74 -6.42 -1.59 5.60
CA LEU A 74 -7.82 -1.87 5.28
C LEU A 74 -8.40 -3.00 6.15
N THR A 75 -7.64 -3.53 7.11
CA THR A 75 -8.08 -4.59 8.03
C THR A 75 -8.83 -4.03 9.24
N THR A 76 -8.77 -2.72 9.46
CA THR A 76 -9.41 -2.04 10.59
C THR A 76 -10.87 -1.68 10.29
N LEU A 77 -11.63 -1.37 11.36
CA LEU A 77 -13.02 -0.91 11.24
C LEU A 77 -13.16 0.46 10.53
N THR A 78 -12.08 1.25 10.52
CA THR A 78 -11.98 2.54 9.82
C THR A 78 -10.89 2.49 8.75
N PRO A 79 -11.05 1.70 7.69
CA PRO A 79 -9.96 1.32 6.80
C PRO A 79 -9.34 2.48 6.02
N LEU A 80 -10.06 3.58 5.82
CA LEU A 80 -9.54 4.75 5.10
C LEU A 80 -8.84 5.76 6.01
N GLU A 81 -8.87 5.56 7.32
CA GLU A 81 -8.24 6.46 8.29
C GLU A 81 -6.87 5.96 8.74
N LYS A 82 -6.71 4.64 8.87
CA LYS A 82 -5.45 4.07 9.35
C LYS A 82 -4.45 3.86 8.22
N ARG A 83 -3.28 4.43 8.40
CA ARG A 83 -2.14 4.31 7.49
C ARG A 83 -0.98 3.63 8.18
N LEU A 84 -0.08 3.08 7.39
CA LEU A 84 1.11 2.39 7.87
C LEU A 84 2.34 3.23 7.58
N GLY A 85 3.24 3.32 8.56
CA GLY A 85 4.54 3.94 8.36
C GLY A 85 5.39 3.18 7.33
N VAL A 86 6.18 3.91 6.57
CA VAL A 86 7.14 3.39 5.59
C VAL A 86 8.56 3.70 6.04
N ILE A 87 9.50 2.79 5.75
CA ILE A 87 10.92 3.02 6.03
C ILE A 87 11.48 3.91 4.93
N GLY A 88 12.11 5.01 5.31
CA GLY A 88 12.67 5.94 4.35
C GLY A 88 13.47 7.07 4.98
N ALA A 89 13.86 7.98 4.12
CA ALA A 89 14.51 9.24 4.46
C ALA A 89 13.67 10.39 3.94
N GLN A 90 13.52 11.42 4.75
CA GLN A 90 12.91 12.68 4.39
C GLN A 90 13.87 13.82 4.69
N THR A 91 13.98 14.77 3.80
CA THR A 91 14.66 16.04 4.07
C THR A 91 13.77 17.19 3.71
N THR A 92 13.75 18.21 4.55
CA THR A 92 13.01 19.44 4.33
C THR A 92 13.96 20.62 4.40
N TYR A 93 14.01 21.39 3.33
CA TYR A 93 14.77 22.64 3.24
C TYR A 93 13.86 23.84 3.43
N TYR A 94 14.23 24.72 4.34
CA TYR A 94 13.53 25.98 4.59
C TYR A 94 14.22 27.12 3.84
N GLY A 95 13.64 27.46 2.69
CA GLY A 95 14.17 28.48 1.82
C GLY A 95 13.68 29.91 2.13
N PRO A 96 14.19 30.88 1.37
CA PRO A 96 13.80 32.28 1.53
C PRO A 96 12.31 32.50 1.23
N ALA A 97 11.79 33.61 1.75
CA ALA A 97 10.43 34.07 1.53
C ALA A 97 9.34 33.00 1.87
N ARG A 98 9.53 32.26 2.95
CA ARG A 98 8.61 31.22 3.45
C ARG A 98 8.38 30.08 2.44
N SER A 99 9.41 29.68 1.71
CA SER A 99 9.35 28.49 0.88
C SER A 99 9.89 27.27 1.62
N GLU A 100 9.28 26.12 1.39
CA GLU A 100 9.62 24.83 2.01
C GLU A 100 9.72 23.78 0.91
N TRP A 101 10.81 23.03 0.88
CA TRP A 101 11.09 22.02 -0.14
C TRP A 101 11.35 20.70 0.57
N SER A 102 10.47 19.76 0.36
CA SER A 102 10.57 18.41 0.96
C SER A 102 10.90 17.38 -0.10
N LEU A 103 11.87 16.51 0.21
CA LEU A 103 12.21 15.33 -0.57
C LEU A 103 12.00 14.10 0.29
N VAL A 104 11.42 13.06 -0.29
CA VAL A 104 11.21 11.77 0.38
C VAL A 104 11.73 10.66 -0.51
N PHE A 105 12.43 9.73 0.10
CA PHE A 105 12.89 8.50 -0.53
C PHE A 105 12.58 7.29 0.35
N THR A 106 11.92 6.28 -0.21
CA THR A 106 11.63 5.01 0.45
C THR A 106 12.21 3.86 -0.38
N PRO A 107 13.23 3.16 0.13
CA PRO A 107 13.92 2.11 -0.63
C PRO A 107 13.07 0.85 -0.82
N PHE A 108 12.05 0.66 0.03
CA PHE A 108 11.26 -0.56 0.03
C PHE A 108 9.79 -0.27 -0.28
N TYR A 109 9.24 -1.04 -1.20
CA TYR A 109 7.82 -1.04 -1.48
C TYR A 109 7.05 -1.71 -0.32
N LYS A 110 5.88 -1.16 0.01
CA LYS A 110 4.93 -1.75 0.94
C LYS A 110 3.52 -1.61 0.37
N GLN A 111 2.81 -2.73 0.23
CA GLN A 111 1.43 -2.74 -0.26
C GLN A 111 0.42 -2.37 0.84
N HIS A 112 -0.82 -2.10 0.45
CA HIS A 112 -1.93 -1.97 1.39
C HIS A 112 -2.16 -3.29 2.13
N LEU A 113 -2.49 -3.22 3.42
CA LEU A 113 -3.00 -4.39 4.14
C LEU A 113 -4.47 -4.58 3.78
N ILE A 114 -4.78 -5.72 3.17
CA ILE A 114 -6.13 -6.07 2.75
C ILE A 114 -6.58 -7.29 3.57
N PRO A 115 -7.81 -7.31 4.15
CA PRO A 115 -8.34 -8.46 4.85
C PRO A 115 -8.32 -9.72 3.97
N ASN A 116 -8.06 -10.87 4.56
CA ASN A 116 -7.93 -12.12 3.81
C ASN A 116 -9.21 -12.48 3.05
N ASP A 117 -10.36 -12.30 3.66
CA ASP A 117 -11.69 -12.51 3.05
C ASP A 117 -11.96 -11.56 1.88
N ALA A 118 -11.64 -10.29 2.01
CA ALA A 118 -11.74 -9.31 0.92
C ALA A 118 -10.77 -9.63 -0.22
N ARG A 119 -9.57 -10.07 0.10
CA ARG A 119 -8.58 -10.53 -0.88
C ARG A 119 -9.07 -11.75 -1.66
N GLU A 120 -9.58 -12.76 -0.97
CA GLU A 120 -10.17 -13.93 -1.62
C GLU A 120 -11.38 -13.58 -2.49
N ALA A 121 -12.25 -12.67 -2.02
CA ALA A 121 -13.39 -12.21 -2.78
C ALA A 121 -12.98 -11.49 -4.07
N LEU A 122 -11.96 -10.64 -4.02
CA LEU A 122 -11.40 -9.97 -5.21
C LEU A 122 -10.86 -10.98 -6.21
N ILE A 123 -10.09 -11.96 -5.75
CA ILE A 123 -9.51 -13.00 -6.59
C ILE A 123 -10.62 -13.85 -7.23
N ARG A 124 -11.60 -14.30 -6.45
CA ARG A 124 -12.75 -15.07 -6.97
C ARG A 124 -13.56 -14.28 -8.00
N SER A 125 -13.79 -12.99 -7.75
CA SER A 125 -14.50 -12.11 -8.67
C SER A 125 -13.75 -11.96 -10.00
N TYR A 126 -12.44 -11.74 -9.92
CA TYR A 126 -11.59 -11.63 -11.10
C TYR A 126 -11.54 -12.92 -11.90
N MET A 127 -11.31 -14.06 -11.23
CA MET A 127 -11.32 -15.38 -11.89
C MET A 127 -12.66 -15.68 -12.57
N LYS A 128 -13.78 -15.38 -11.90
CA LYS A 128 -15.11 -15.57 -12.46
C LYS A 128 -15.34 -14.74 -13.72
N SER A 129 -14.89 -13.50 -13.75
CA SER A 129 -14.94 -12.61 -14.90
C SER A 129 -14.12 -13.16 -16.06
N THR A 130 -12.84 -13.48 -15.80
CA THR A 130 -11.93 -14.00 -16.83
C THR A 130 -12.41 -15.33 -17.42
N ILE A 131 -12.88 -16.26 -16.58
CA ILE A 131 -13.41 -17.55 -17.04
C ILE A 131 -14.67 -17.37 -17.86
N LYS A 132 -15.56 -16.46 -17.46
CA LYS A 132 -16.75 -16.13 -18.24
C LYS A 132 -16.39 -15.64 -19.64
N ASP A 133 -15.41 -14.75 -19.75
CA ASP A 133 -14.97 -14.16 -21.01
C ASP A 133 -14.28 -15.23 -21.90
N LEU A 134 -13.45 -16.10 -21.29
CA LEU A 134 -12.84 -17.22 -21.97
C LEU A 134 -13.88 -18.22 -22.48
N ASN A 135 -14.83 -18.62 -21.63
CA ASN A 135 -15.90 -19.56 -22.05
C ASN A 135 -16.79 -18.97 -23.13
N ALA A 136 -16.99 -17.65 -23.16
CA ALA A 136 -17.75 -16.99 -24.23
C ALA A 136 -17.02 -17.01 -25.59
N SER A 137 -15.70 -17.12 -25.58
CA SER A 137 -14.87 -17.19 -26.80
C SER A 137 -14.62 -18.63 -27.30
N LEU A 138 -14.97 -19.64 -26.51
CA LEU A 138 -14.75 -21.05 -26.86
C LEU A 138 -16.01 -21.69 -27.50
N PRO A 139 -15.81 -22.74 -28.34
CA PRO A 139 -16.92 -23.53 -28.80
C PRO A 139 -17.73 -24.13 -27.65
N SER A 140 -19.04 -24.27 -27.79
CA SER A 140 -19.98 -24.72 -26.76
C SER A 140 -19.67 -26.11 -26.14
N LEU A 141 -18.80 -26.88 -26.77
CA LEU A 141 -18.33 -28.19 -26.28
C LEU A 141 -17.19 -28.10 -25.25
N ILE A 142 -16.59 -26.95 -25.10
CA ILE A 142 -15.43 -26.74 -24.23
C ILE A 142 -15.79 -25.70 -23.15
N HIS A 143 -15.74 -26.16 -21.89
CA HIS A 143 -15.92 -25.27 -20.75
C HIS A 143 -14.68 -25.28 -19.85
N ILE A 144 -14.18 -24.10 -19.55
CA ILE A 144 -13.09 -23.94 -18.59
C ILE A 144 -13.73 -23.82 -17.19
N VAL A 145 -13.27 -24.70 -16.30
CA VAL A 145 -13.62 -24.67 -14.88
C VAL A 145 -12.37 -24.30 -14.10
N PRO A 146 -12.45 -23.32 -13.18
CA PRO A 146 -11.30 -22.94 -12.39
C PRO A 146 -10.85 -24.10 -11.50
N ASP A 147 -9.55 -24.35 -11.45
CA ASP A 147 -8.97 -25.19 -10.41
C ASP A 147 -8.90 -24.39 -9.11
N THR A 148 -9.82 -24.64 -8.20
CA THR A 148 -9.87 -23.97 -6.89
C THR A 148 -8.94 -24.62 -5.87
N GLY A 149 -8.21 -25.65 -6.23
CA GLY A 149 -7.30 -26.39 -5.34
C GLY A 149 -5.95 -25.72 -5.11
N ASN A 150 -5.56 -24.80 -6.01
CA ASN A 150 -4.30 -24.09 -5.86
C ASN A 150 -4.50 -22.77 -5.08
N PRO A 151 -3.77 -22.55 -3.98
CA PRO A 151 -3.84 -21.30 -3.25
C PRO A 151 -3.31 -20.18 -4.14
N VAL A 152 -4.03 -19.07 -4.19
CA VAL A 152 -3.52 -17.86 -4.85
C VAL A 152 -2.42 -17.27 -3.96
N ILE A 153 -1.20 -17.34 -4.45
CA ILE A 153 -0.03 -16.82 -3.75
C ILE A 153 0.12 -15.35 -4.13
N MET A 154 -0.02 -14.47 -3.16
CA MET A 154 0.39 -13.07 -3.33
C MET A 154 1.91 -13.01 -3.26
N ARG A 155 2.54 -12.60 -4.36
CA ARG A 155 3.97 -12.28 -4.37
C ARG A 155 4.12 -10.79 -4.13
N GLU A 156 4.75 -10.43 -3.02
CA GLU A 156 5.24 -9.07 -2.86
C GLU A 156 6.42 -8.84 -3.81
N PRO A 157 6.55 -7.63 -4.40
CA PRO A 157 7.74 -7.28 -5.14
C PRO A 157 8.99 -7.50 -4.28
N GLU A 158 10.02 -8.04 -4.87
CA GLU A 158 11.30 -8.20 -4.17
C GLU A 158 11.76 -6.83 -3.62
N ARG A 159 12.43 -6.86 -2.46
CA ARG A 159 12.96 -5.66 -1.80
C ARG A 159 14.23 -5.16 -2.51
N LEU A 160 14.09 -4.84 -3.79
CA LEU A 160 15.15 -4.31 -4.62
C LEU A 160 15.04 -2.78 -4.72
N VAL A 161 16.17 -2.13 -4.97
CA VAL A 161 16.24 -0.68 -5.20
C VAL A 161 15.36 -0.24 -6.38
N GLU A 162 15.13 -1.12 -7.35
CA GLU A 162 14.22 -0.91 -8.48
C GLU A 162 12.76 -0.68 -8.06
N ASN A 163 12.39 -1.13 -6.87
CA ASN A 163 11.06 -0.93 -6.27
C ASN A 163 11.04 0.26 -5.31
N SER A 164 12.09 1.07 -5.31
CA SER A 164 12.15 2.29 -4.52
C SER A 164 11.11 3.31 -4.99
N GLN A 165 10.72 4.17 -4.07
CA GLN A 165 9.76 5.23 -4.32
C GLN A 165 10.38 6.55 -3.89
N GLY A 166 10.07 7.59 -4.61
CA GLY A 166 10.56 8.91 -4.30
C GLY A 166 9.56 10.00 -4.65
N GLY A 167 9.70 11.14 -4.03
CA GLY A 167 8.87 12.26 -4.38
C GLY A 167 9.38 13.55 -3.77
N PHE A 168 8.83 14.63 -4.26
CA PHE A 168 9.14 15.96 -3.78
C PHE A 168 7.85 16.77 -3.57
N GLN A 169 7.92 17.74 -2.68
CA GLN A 169 6.90 18.76 -2.49
C GLN A 169 7.58 20.10 -2.31
N ILE A 170 7.05 21.10 -2.98
CA ILE A 170 7.45 22.51 -2.82
C ILE A 170 6.23 23.27 -2.34
N THR A 171 6.33 23.90 -1.19
CA THR A 171 5.27 24.70 -0.58
C THR A 171 5.71 26.14 -0.51
N LYS A 172 4.87 27.04 -0.99
CA LYS A 172 5.02 28.49 -0.86
C LYS A 172 3.90 29.03 0.04
N ARG A 173 4.26 29.56 1.20
CA ARG A 173 3.27 30.08 2.16
C ARG A 173 3.04 31.56 1.96
N GLY A 174 1.77 31.98 2.07
CA GLY A 174 1.36 33.36 2.00
C GLY A 174 1.47 33.99 0.61
N LEU A 175 1.40 33.23 -0.44
CA LEU A 175 1.33 33.75 -1.81
C LEU A 175 -0.07 34.32 -2.07
N LEU A 176 -0.19 35.65 -2.13
CA LEU A 176 -1.49 36.34 -2.26
C LEU A 176 -2.50 35.93 -1.18
N GLY A 177 -2.03 35.62 0.05
CA GLY A 177 -2.88 35.15 1.15
C GLY A 177 -3.21 33.65 1.13
N LEU A 178 -2.65 32.90 0.18
CA LEU A 178 -2.85 31.47 0.02
C LEU A 178 -1.54 30.70 0.26
N ASP A 179 -1.64 29.48 0.78
CA ASP A 179 -0.56 28.51 0.79
C ASP A 179 -0.70 27.59 -0.42
N VAL A 180 0.32 27.59 -1.27
CA VAL A 180 0.31 26.82 -2.52
C VAL A 180 1.40 25.75 -2.44
N SER A 181 1.01 24.51 -2.73
CA SER A 181 1.93 23.38 -2.80
C SER A 181 1.85 22.67 -4.14
N VAL A 182 3.02 22.27 -4.64
CA VAL A 182 3.17 21.40 -5.81
C VAL A 182 3.96 20.19 -5.39
N SER A 183 3.48 18.99 -5.73
CA SER A 183 4.15 17.74 -5.40
C SER A 183 4.25 16.83 -6.60
N GLY A 184 5.32 16.02 -6.64
CA GLY A 184 5.52 14.95 -7.60
C GLY A 184 5.91 13.66 -6.88
N TYR A 185 5.44 12.53 -7.39
CA TYR A 185 5.68 11.21 -6.83
C TYR A 185 6.03 10.22 -7.93
N HIS A 186 7.01 9.37 -7.66
CA HIS A 186 7.36 8.22 -8.46
C HIS A 186 7.36 6.97 -7.58
N GLY A 187 6.61 5.96 -7.98
CA GLY A 187 6.49 4.72 -7.24
C GLY A 187 5.50 3.76 -7.88
N ARG A 188 5.35 2.59 -7.28
CA ARG A 188 4.42 1.56 -7.74
C ARG A 188 3.03 1.77 -7.16
N ASP A 189 2.03 1.33 -7.93
CA ASP A 189 0.67 1.18 -7.40
C ASP A 189 0.68 0.18 -6.23
N ARG A 190 -0.12 0.45 -5.21
CA ARG A 190 -0.22 -0.35 -3.99
C ARG A 190 -1.37 -1.34 -4.00
N LEU A 191 -2.20 -1.27 -5.03
CA LEU A 191 -3.22 -2.28 -5.26
C LEU A 191 -2.57 -3.51 -5.90
N PRO A 192 -2.93 -4.72 -5.44
CA PRO A 192 -2.42 -5.93 -6.05
C PRO A 192 -2.93 -6.04 -7.49
N VAL A 193 -2.01 -6.25 -8.41
CA VAL A 193 -2.34 -6.59 -9.81
C VAL A 193 -2.33 -8.11 -9.93
N VAL A 194 -3.40 -8.68 -10.46
CA VAL A 194 -3.46 -10.11 -10.74
C VAL A 194 -2.58 -10.38 -11.95
N ASN A 195 -1.47 -11.09 -11.75
CA ASN A 195 -0.65 -11.60 -12.84
C ASN A 195 -1.09 -13.04 -13.12
N GLU A 196 -1.56 -13.30 -14.33
CA GLU A 196 -2.07 -14.61 -14.73
C GLU A 196 -1.00 -15.41 -15.46
N ASP A 197 -0.54 -16.49 -14.84
CA ASP A 197 0.08 -17.60 -15.59
C ASP A 197 -1.05 -18.55 -16.04
N LYS A 198 -1.47 -18.42 -17.28
CA LYS A 198 -2.52 -19.26 -17.86
C LYS A 198 -1.92 -20.62 -18.22
N THR A 199 -1.86 -21.53 -17.27
CA THR A 199 -1.52 -22.92 -17.52
C THR A 199 -2.78 -23.77 -17.51
N VAL A 200 -3.11 -24.40 -18.63
CA VAL A 200 -4.17 -25.41 -18.70
C VAL A 200 -3.58 -26.73 -18.21
N SER A 201 -3.88 -27.10 -16.98
CA SER A 201 -3.39 -28.36 -16.38
C SER A 201 -4.18 -29.61 -16.80
N SER A 202 -5.45 -29.45 -17.19
CA SER A 202 -6.28 -30.54 -17.71
C SER A 202 -7.41 -30.01 -18.58
N LEU A 203 -7.72 -30.73 -19.65
CA LEU A 203 -8.86 -30.49 -20.51
C LEU A 203 -9.90 -31.56 -20.24
N ARG A 204 -11.08 -31.20 -19.78
CA ARG A 204 -12.23 -32.08 -19.67
C ARG A 204 -13.21 -31.76 -20.79
N LEU A 205 -13.47 -32.70 -21.67
CA LEU A 205 -14.56 -32.57 -22.63
C LEU A 205 -15.90 -32.79 -21.91
N ALA A 206 -16.88 -31.95 -22.18
CA ALA A 206 -18.23 -32.15 -21.67
C ALA A 206 -18.75 -33.49 -22.25
N PRO A 207 -19.41 -34.36 -21.46
CA PRO A 207 -20.02 -35.54 -21.98
C PRO A 207 -21.05 -35.14 -23.04
N MET A 208 -20.97 -35.72 -24.25
CA MET A 208 -22.05 -35.59 -25.22
C MET A 208 -23.33 -36.13 -24.58
N GLY A 209 -24.32 -35.23 -24.42
CA GLY A 209 -25.66 -35.69 -24.10
C GLY A 209 -26.14 -36.76 -25.07
N PRO A 210 -27.07 -37.63 -24.68
CA PRO A 210 -27.61 -38.63 -25.58
C PRO A 210 -28.13 -37.93 -26.83
N LEU A 211 -27.69 -38.41 -28.00
CA LEU A 211 -28.18 -37.95 -29.29
C LEU A 211 -29.70 -38.11 -29.31
N PRO A 212 -30.47 -37.11 -29.78
CA PRO A 212 -31.89 -37.33 -29.97
C PRO A 212 -32.10 -38.50 -30.89
N VAL A 213 -32.76 -39.54 -30.40
CA VAL A 213 -33.18 -40.67 -31.22
C VAL A 213 -34.42 -40.20 -31.95
N ASP A 214 -34.26 -39.85 -33.22
CA ASP A 214 -35.41 -39.59 -34.09
C ASP A 214 -36.25 -40.88 -34.20
N SER A 215 -37.45 -40.79 -33.71
CA SER A 215 -38.51 -41.80 -33.86
C SER A 215 -39.42 -41.50 -35.02
#